data_4fe12752fa2b6096a3d3b50367344cc5
#
_entry.id   4fe12752fa2b6096a3d3b50367344cc5
#
_cell.length_a   1.000
_cell.length_b   1.000
_cell.length_c   1.000
_cell.angle_alpha   90.00
_cell.angle_beta   90.00
_cell.angle_gamma   90.00
#
_symmetry.space_group_name_H-M   'P 1'
#
loop_
_entity.id
_entity.type
_entity.pdbx_description
1 polymer ?
#
loop_
_entity_poly.entity_id
_entity_poly.type
_entity_poly.pdbx_seq_one_letter_code
_entity_poly.pdbx_strand_id
1 'polypeptide(L)'
;LTYVFEMEETTFFKHYSEKQQENTLIDICIQAQKKVNRLVPEVPFSNIWIAKETADRIPANSVIHFGILNSLRSWNFFETPEDVLCYANTGGFGIDGCLSSCIGAAISNPKKEHYLIIGDLAFFYDLNSICNAIPCNVHILLVNNGVGTEFKNYDNRAAMFEMDADPFMAAKGHNGFRNSELVKKLCANLGVMY
;
A
#
# COMPACT_ATOMS: atom_id res chain seq x y z
N LEU A 1 8.80 1.93 -28.06
CA LEU A 1 7.57 2.71 -28.32
C LEU A 1 7.18 2.53 -29.77
N THR A 2 5.96 2.08 -30.05
CA THR A 2 5.48 1.86 -31.42
C THR A 2 4.76 3.10 -31.95
N TYR A 3 4.02 3.78 -31.08
CA TYR A 3 3.30 5.02 -31.40
C TYR A 3 3.43 6.01 -30.26
N VAL A 4 3.47 7.30 -30.60
CA VAL A 4 3.42 8.42 -29.67
C VAL A 4 2.25 9.31 -30.08
N PHE A 5 1.36 9.62 -29.15
CA PHE A 5 0.23 10.50 -29.36
C PHE A 5 0.54 11.86 -28.73
N GLU A 6 0.70 12.89 -29.56
CA GLU A 6 0.89 14.27 -29.11
C GLU A 6 -0.46 14.90 -28.78
N MET A 7 -1.05 14.50 -27.64
CA MET A 7 -2.32 15.04 -27.17
C MET A 7 -2.41 14.93 -25.65
N GLU A 8 -3.34 15.66 -25.05
CA GLU A 8 -3.71 15.53 -23.65
C GLU A 8 -4.29 14.14 -23.37
N GLU A 9 -3.89 13.51 -22.26
CA GLU A 9 -4.34 12.17 -21.86
C GLU A 9 -5.88 12.07 -21.80
N THR A 10 -6.53 13.11 -21.28
CA THR A 10 -7.98 13.20 -21.20
C THR A 10 -8.65 13.13 -22.58
N THR A 11 -8.05 13.73 -23.59
CA THR A 11 -8.54 13.69 -24.98
C THR A 11 -8.38 12.30 -25.58
N PHE A 12 -7.23 11.66 -25.33
CA PHE A 12 -6.99 10.28 -25.74
C PHE A 12 -8.03 9.32 -25.18
N PHE A 13 -8.19 9.32 -23.85
CA PHE A 13 -9.12 8.42 -23.18
C PHE A 13 -10.57 8.69 -23.57
N LYS A 14 -10.98 9.94 -23.71
CA LYS A 14 -12.32 10.29 -24.21
C LYS A 14 -12.61 9.67 -25.59
N HIS A 15 -11.67 9.79 -26.52
CA HIS A 15 -11.82 9.26 -27.87
C HIS A 15 -12.02 7.73 -27.88
N TYR A 16 -11.31 7.02 -27.01
CA TYR A 16 -11.38 5.55 -26.94
C TYR A 16 -12.50 5.03 -26.03
N SER A 17 -12.93 5.78 -25.02
CA SER A 17 -14.03 5.38 -24.13
C SER A 17 -15.41 5.40 -24.83
N GLU A 18 -15.54 6.18 -25.90
CA GLU A 18 -16.80 6.24 -26.69
C GLU A 18 -17.00 5.02 -27.61
N LYS A 19 -15.97 4.21 -27.80
CA LYS A 19 -16.04 2.99 -28.60
C LYS A 19 -16.44 1.81 -27.72
N GLN A 20 -17.72 1.46 -27.70
CA GLN A 20 -18.16 0.20 -27.12
C GLN A 20 -17.55 -0.97 -27.92
N GLN A 21 -16.55 -1.62 -27.33
CA GLN A 21 -16.09 -2.93 -27.79
C GLN A 21 -16.51 -3.98 -26.76
N GLU A 22 -16.79 -5.17 -27.23
CA GLU A 22 -16.98 -6.33 -26.34
C GLU A 22 -15.74 -6.47 -25.46
N ASN A 23 -15.90 -6.37 -24.14
CA ASN A 23 -14.80 -6.32 -23.17
C ASN A 23 -14.24 -7.72 -22.85
N THR A 24 -13.97 -8.53 -23.85
CA THR A 24 -13.41 -9.89 -23.67
C THR A 24 -12.10 -9.89 -22.90
N LEU A 25 -11.29 -8.83 -23.00
CA LEU A 25 -10.05 -8.72 -22.25
C LEU A 25 -10.30 -8.55 -20.73
N ILE A 26 -11.26 -7.73 -20.37
CA ILE A 26 -11.64 -7.53 -18.96
C ILE A 26 -12.14 -8.86 -18.36
N ASP A 27 -12.97 -9.59 -19.07
CA ASP A 27 -13.47 -10.89 -18.62
C ASP A 27 -12.33 -11.90 -18.42
N ILE A 28 -11.36 -11.93 -19.35
CA ILE A 28 -10.16 -12.76 -19.22
C ILE A 28 -9.36 -12.36 -17.99
N CYS A 29 -9.14 -11.06 -17.74
CA CYS A 29 -8.42 -10.57 -16.58
C CYS A 29 -9.13 -10.94 -15.26
N ILE A 30 -10.45 -10.76 -15.20
CA ILE A 30 -11.26 -11.13 -14.03
C ILE A 30 -11.17 -12.63 -13.76
N GLN A 31 -11.29 -13.46 -14.80
CA GLN A 31 -11.16 -14.92 -14.66
C GLN A 31 -9.74 -15.32 -14.20
N ALA A 32 -8.71 -14.69 -14.77
CA ALA A 32 -7.32 -14.91 -14.35
C ALA A 32 -7.12 -14.54 -12.88
N GLN A 33 -7.62 -13.38 -12.45
CA GLN A 33 -7.56 -12.94 -11.05
C GLN A 33 -8.27 -13.93 -10.11
N LYS A 34 -9.47 -14.35 -10.44
CA LYS A 34 -10.21 -15.37 -9.67
C LYS A 34 -9.45 -16.69 -9.58
N LYS A 35 -8.74 -17.08 -10.65
CA LYS A 35 -7.91 -18.28 -10.64
C LYS A 35 -6.70 -18.10 -9.72
N VAL A 36 -6.02 -16.96 -9.77
CA VAL A 36 -4.89 -16.65 -8.88
C VAL A 36 -5.33 -16.69 -7.42
N ASN A 37 -6.45 -16.04 -7.08
CA ASN A 37 -6.97 -16.01 -5.71
C ASN A 37 -7.23 -17.42 -5.14
N ARG A 38 -7.72 -18.35 -5.97
CA ARG A 38 -7.94 -19.75 -5.58
C ARG A 38 -6.65 -20.56 -5.42
N LEU A 39 -5.57 -20.12 -6.05
CA LEU A 39 -4.27 -20.80 -6.00
C LEU A 39 -3.38 -20.30 -4.86
N VAL A 40 -3.78 -19.24 -4.15
CA VAL A 40 -3.04 -18.77 -2.98
C VAL A 40 -3.09 -19.86 -1.90
N PRO A 41 -1.94 -20.45 -1.53
CA PRO A 41 -1.90 -21.53 -0.55
C PRO A 41 -2.20 -21.02 0.86
N GLU A 42 -2.34 -21.93 1.81
CA GLU A 42 -2.25 -21.55 3.21
C GLU A 42 -0.84 -21.04 3.49
N VAL A 43 -0.77 -19.81 4.01
CA VAL A 43 0.49 -19.13 4.30
C VAL A 43 0.60 -18.82 5.79
N PRO A 44 1.81 -18.89 6.37
CA PRO A 44 2.01 -18.49 7.76
C PRO A 44 1.78 -16.99 7.93
N PHE A 45 1.74 -16.52 9.16
CA PHE A 45 1.62 -15.09 9.48
C PHE A 45 2.66 -14.27 8.70
N SER A 46 2.19 -13.45 7.79
CA SER A 46 2.97 -12.71 6.80
C SER A 46 2.14 -11.57 6.22
N ASN A 47 2.75 -10.70 5.40
CA ASN A 47 2.03 -9.64 4.70
C ASN A 47 0.86 -10.19 3.85
N ILE A 48 1.07 -11.33 3.17
CA ILE A 48 0.04 -11.98 2.36
C ILE A 48 -1.07 -12.54 3.27
N TRP A 49 -0.72 -13.14 4.40
CA TRP A 49 -1.70 -13.60 5.38
C TRP A 49 -2.54 -12.45 5.93
N ILE A 50 -1.90 -11.33 6.30
CA ILE A 50 -2.61 -10.13 6.79
C ILE A 50 -3.57 -9.61 5.71
N ALA A 51 -3.12 -9.55 4.45
CA ALA A 51 -3.96 -9.13 3.34
C ALA A 51 -5.17 -10.06 3.15
N LYS A 52 -4.95 -11.39 3.19
CA LYS A 52 -6.00 -12.41 3.10
C LYS A 52 -7.06 -12.23 4.18
N GLU A 53 -6.64 -11.97 5.42
CA GLU A 53 -7.54 -11.85 6.56
C GLU A 53 -8.24 -10.49 6.69
N THR A 54 -7.81 -9.49 5.94
CA THR A 54 -8.32 -8.11 6.14
C THR A 54 -8.95 -7.49 4.90
N ALA A 55 -8.61 -7.92 3.69
CA ALA A 55 -9.02 -7.24 2.46
C ALA A 55 -10.55 -7.17 2.30
N ASP A 56 -11.26 -8.25 2.58
CA ASP A 56 -12.71 -8.34 2.49
C ASP A 56 -13.46 -7.73 3.69
N ARG A 57 -12.71 -7.38 4.76
CA ARG A 57 -13.26 -6.80 6.00
C ARG A 57 -13.19 -5.28 6.06
N ILE A 58 -12.64 -4.66 5.06
CA ILE A 58 -12.63 -3.20 4.97
C ILE A 58 -14.09 -2.71 4.85
N PRO A 59 -14.51 -1.75 5.67
CA PRO A 59 -15.87 -1.24 5.62
C PRO A 59 -16.23 -0.68 4.24
N ALA A 60 -17.44 -0.93 3.81
CA ALA A 60 -18.01 -0.38 2.59
C ALA A 60 -17.88 1.14 2.52
N ASN A 61 -17.78 1.70 1.33
CA ASN A 61 -17.68 3.13 1.07
C ASN A 61 -16.44 3.82 1.71
N SER A 62 -15.41 3.05 2.02
CA SER A 62 -14.12 3.53 2.53
C SER A 62 -13.12 3.83 1.42
N VAL A 63 -11.97 4.37 1.82
CA VAL A 63 -10.81 4.61 0.95
C VAL A 63 -9.61 3.89 1.53
N ILE A 64 -8.91 3.11 0.72
CA ILE A 64 -7.64 2.49 1.12
C ILE A 64 -6.48 3.20 0.43
N HIS A 65 -5.44 3.47 1.21
CA HIS A 65 -4.15 3.92 0.72
C HIS A 65 -3.12 2.82 0.99
N PHE A 66 -2.42 2.39 -0.04
CA PHE A 66 -1.37 1.40 0.08
C PHE A 66 0.00 2.06 0.04
N GLY A 67 0.84 1.75 1.02
CA GLY A 67 2.28 1.91 0.85
C GLY A 67 2.74 1.10 -0.36
N ILE A 68 3.64 1.65 -1.17
CA ILE A 68 4.16 0.97 -2.34
C ILE A 68 4.90 -0.33 -1.97
N LEU A 69 5.21 -1.12 -2.98
CA LEU A 69 5.96 -2.37 -2.87
C LEU A 69 5.15 -3.45 -2.13
N ASN A 70 5.66 -3.98 -1.02
CA ASN A 70 5.08 -5.19 -0.42
C ASN A 70 3.68 -5.01 0.17
N SER A 71 3.32 -3.84 0.67
CA SER A 71 1.94 -3.58 1.10
C SER A 71 0.99 -3.71 -0.09
N LEU A 72 1.22 -2.95 -1.16
CA LEU A 72 0.42 -3.01 -2.37
C LEU A 72 0.41 -4.40 -3.01
N ARG A 73 1.60 -5.04 -3.16
CA ARG A 73 1.73 -6.35 -3.79
C ARG A 73 0.97 -7.45 -3.05
N SER A 74 0.97 -7.42 -1.72
CA SER A 74 0.28 -8.42 -0.91
C SER A 74 -1.24 -8.31 -1.02
N TRP A 75 -1.77 -7.10 -1.00
CA TRP A 75 -3.21 -6.87 -1.15
C TRP A 75 -3.70 -7.09 -2.58
N ASN A 76 -2.84 -6.98 -3.58
CA ASN A 76 -3.20 -7.23 -4.98
C ASN A 76 -3.60 -8.69 -5.28
N PHE A 77 -3.42 -9.60 -4.33
CA PHE A 77 -3.91 -10.99 -4.43
C PHE A 77 -5.38 -11.15 -4.04
N PHE A 78 -5.98 -10.16 -3.38
CA PHE A 78 -7.31 -10.30 -2.77
C PHE A 78 -8.23 -9.16 -3.18
N GLU A 79 -9.53 -9.47 -3.28
CA GLU A 79 -10.55 -8.48 -3.59
C GLU A 79 -10.93 -7.70 -2.33
N THR A 80 -11.14 -6.40 -2.51
CA THR A 80 -11.81 -5.53 -1.53
C THR A 80 -13.29 -5.41 -1.91
N PRO A 81 -14.18 -4.95 -1.01
CA PRO A 81 -15.55 -4.63 -1.39
C PRO A 81 -15.61 -3.64 -2.59
N GLU A 82 -16.58 -3.81 -3.48
CA GLU A 82 -16.66 -3.10 -4.77
C GLU A 82 -16.70 -1.57 -4.64
N ASP A 83 -17.25 -1.06 -3.54
CA ASP A 83 -17.40 0.37 -3.29
C ASP A 83 -16.23 0.99 -2.52
N VAL A 84 -15.17 0.22 -2.26
CA VAL A 84 -13.93 0.69 -1.65
C VAL A 84 -12.99 1.23 -2.72
N LEU A 85 -12.60 2.49 -2.57
CA LEU A 85 -11.63 3.12 -3.46
C LEU A 85 -10.21 2.83 -3.01
N CYS A 86 -9.36 2.34 -3.90
CA CYS A 86 -7.98 1.95 -3.60
C CYS A 86 -6.98 2.87 -4.31
N TYR A 87 -6.03 3.41 -3.56
CA TYR A 87 -4.96 4.26 -4.08
C TYR A 87 -3.59 3.77 -3.59
N ALA A 88 -2.57 4.01 -4.39
CA ALA A 88 -1.19 3.74 -4.02
C ALA A 88 -0.27 4.86 -4.54
N ASN A 89 0.80 5.16 -3.80
CA ASN A 89 1.77 6.19 -4.17
C ASN A 89 2.74 5.69 -5.25
N THR A 90 2.21 5.21 -6.37
CA THR A 90 2.99 4.63 -7.46
C THR A 90 3.58 5.66 -8.41
N GLY A 91 2.98 6.85 -8.53
CA GLY A 91 3.44 7.90 -9.43
C GLY A 91 4.83 8.42 -9.09
N GLY A 92 5.09 8.70 -7.81
CA GLY A 92 6.42 9.08 -7.33
C GLY A 92 7.34 7.90 -7.07
N PHE A 93 6.80 6.71 -6.97
CA PHE A 93 7.47 5.44 -6.66
C PHE A 93 8.40 5.52 -5.43
N GLY A 94 8.04 6.36 -4.45
CA GLY A 94 8.76 6.57 -3.21
C GLY A 94 8.04 5.99 -2.00
N ILE A 95 8.77 5.59 -0.98
CA ILE A 95 8.22 5.19 0.33
C ILE A 95 7.94 6.40 1.22
N ASP A 96 8.46 7.55 0.87
CA ASP A 96 8.17 8.85 1.45
C ASP A 96 6.82 9.38 0.93
N GLY A 97 6.02 9.95 1.80
CA GLY A 97 4.76 10.58 1.43
C GLY A 97 3.52 9.65 1.42
N CYS A 98 3.64 8.38 1.77
CA CYS A 98 2.49 7.47 1.85
C CYS A 98 1.52 7.87 2.98
N LEU A 99 2.05 8.23 4.13
CA LEU A 99 1.28 8.64 5.30
C LEU A 99 0.67 10.03 5.10
N SER A 100 1.47 11.00 4.66
CA SER A 100 1.00 12.37 4.40
C SER A 100 -0.07 12.43 3.32
N SER A 101 0.05 11.63 2.27
CA SER A 101 -0.98 11.52 1.21
C SER A 101 -2.31 11.00 1.76
N CYS A 102 -2.28 9.97 2.61
CA CYS A 102 -3.48 9.46 3.26
C CYS A 102 -4.13 10.50 4.16
N ILE A 103 -3.34 11.18 5.00
CA ILE A 103 -3.83 12.22 5.91
C ILE A 103 -4.44 13.37 5.10
N GLY A 104 -3.76 13.84 4.04
CA GLY A 104 -4.26 14.90 3.16
C GLY A 104 -5.59 14.53 2.47
N ALA A 105 -5.70 13.29 2.00
CA ALA A 105 -6.95 12.79 1.41
C ALA A 105 -8.09 12.71 2.44
N ALA A 106 -7.80 12.28 3.67
CA ALA A 106 -8.78 12.22 4.74
C ALA A 106 -9.28 13.60 5.19
N ILE A 107 -8.39 14.60 5.24
CA ILE A 107 -8.76 15.98 5.50
C ILE A 107 -9.69 16.52 4.41
N SER A 108 -9.40 16.19 3.16
CA SER A 108 -10.21 16.66 2.01
C SER A 108 -11.55 15.95 1.88
N ASN A 109 -11.69 14.76 2.45
CA ASN A 109 -12.90 13.94 2.41
C ASN A 109 -13.30 13.39 3.78
N PRO A 110 -13.77 14.24 4.70
CA PRO A 110 -14.04 13.86 6.09
C PRO A 110 -15.26 12.94 6.27
N LYS A 111 -16.00 12.67 5.19
CA LYS A 111 -17.20 11.81 5.23
C LYS A 111 -16.89 10.34 5.00
N LYS A 112 -15.65 10.01 4.60
CA LYS A 112 -15.20 8.63 4.36
C LYS A 112 -14.15 8.23 5.37
N GLU A 113 -14.14 6.96 5.71
CA GLU A 113 -13.06 6.36 6.48
C GLU A 113 -11.88 6.08 5.56
N HIS A 114 -10.68 6.43 6.00
CA HIS A 114 -9.44 6.25 5.26
C HIS A 114 -8.55 5.24 5.98
N TYR A 115 -8.21 4.18 5.29
CA TYR A 115 -7.34 3.11 5.78
C TYR A 115 -5.98 3.20 5.08
N LEU A 116 -4.91 3.28 5.85
CA LEU A 116 -3.55 3.23 5.32
C LEU A 116 -2.92 1.89 5.68
N ILE A 117 -2.51 1.15 4.66
CA ILE A 117 -1.74 -0.09 4.82
C ILE A 117 -0.28 0.22 4.51
N ILE A 118 0.58 0.18 5.51
CA ILE A 118 1.95 0.68 5.37
C ILE A 118 2.96 -0.19 6.11
N GLY A 119 4.13 -0.40 5.50
CA GLY A 119 5.27 -1.00 6.19
C GLY A 119 5.97 0.00 7.11
N ASP A 120 6.68 -0.53 8.09
CA ASP A 120 7.40 0.26 9.10
C ASP A 120 8.44 1.21 8.50
N LEU A 121 9.19 0.78 7.51
CA LEU A 121 10.19 1.65 6.88
C LEU A 121 9.53 2.88 6.24
N ALA A 122 8.48 2.68 5.46
CA ALA A 122 7.74 3.77 4.83
C ALA A 122 7.05 4.68 5.88
N PHE A 123 6.53 4.10 6.95
CA PHE A 123 5.94 4.84 8.06
C PHE A 123 6.96 5.79 8.72
N PHE A 124 8.16 5.29 9.02
CA PHE A 124 9.19 6.11 9.65
C PHE A 124 9.82 7.15 8.70
N TYR A 125 9.82 6.90 7.39
CA TYR A 125 10.24 7.90 6.40
C TYR A 125 9.33 9.13 6.37
N ASP A 126 8.04 8.95 6.60
CA ASP A 126 7.03 10.02 6.55
C ASP A 126 6.48 10.36 7.96
N LEU A 127 7.25 10.02 9.00
CA LEU A 127 6.80 10.13 10.38
C LEU A 127 6.38 11.54 10.79
N ASN A 128 6.99 12.57 10.22
CA ASN A 128 6.64 13.96 10.53
C ASN A 128 5.17 14.29 10.24
N SER A 129 4.55 13.56 9.34
CA SER A 129 3.13 13.74 8.99
C SER A 129 2.20 13.47 10.17
N ILE A 130 2.60 12.57 11.09
CA ILE A 130 1.82 12.23 12.28
C ILE A 130 1.80 13.36 13.32
N CYS A 131 2.74 14.31 13.23
CA CYS A 131 2.78 15.49 14.09
C CYS A 131 1.77 16.58 13.67
N ASN A 132 1.18 16.44 12.49
CA ASN A 132 0.04 17.27 12.09
C ASN A 132 -1.24 16.77 12.78
N ALA A 133 -2.28 17.57 12.74
CA ALA A 133 -3.59 17.14 13.22
C ALA A 133 -4.10 15.99 12.35
N ILE A 134 -4.07 14.76 12.88
CA ILE A 134 -4.60 13.60 12.20
C ILE A 134 -6.11 13.58 12.37
N PRO A 135 -6.90 13.53 11.29
CA PRO A 135 -8.35 13.42 11.39
C PRO A 135 -8.76 12.09 12.02
N CYS A 136 -9.89 12.08 12.73
CA CYS A 136 -10.40 10.87 13.39
C CYS A 136 -10.85 9.75 12.43
N ASN A 137 -11.00 10.06 11.15
CA ASN A 137 -11.35 9.13 10.09
C ASN A 137 -10.11 8.48 9.41
N VAL A 138 -8.94 8.53 10.02
CA VAL A 138 -7.71 7.85 9.54
C VAL A 138 -7.41 6.65 10.41
N HIS A 139 -7.26 5.49 9.77
CA HIS A 139 -6.90 4.22 10.39
C HIS A 139 -5.61 3.70 9.75
N ILE A 140 -4.62 3.36 10.55
CA ILE A 140 -3.32 2.91 10.04
C ILE A 140 -3.08 1.46 10.44
N LEU A 141 -2.95 0.57 9.45
CA LEU A 141 -2.43 -0.77 9.63
C LEU A 141 -0.92 -0.76 9.36
N LEU A 142 -0.15 -0.71 10.43
CA LEU A 142 1.31 -0.70 10.37
C LEU A 142 1.85 -2.13 10.42
N VAL A 143 2.48 -2.57 9.32
CA VAL A 143 3.20 -3.84 9.26
C VAL A 143 4.64 -3.62 9.71
N ASN A 144 4.91 -3.87 11.00
CA ASN A 144 6.21 -3.65 11.63
C ASN A 144 7.04 -4.94 11.66
N ASN A 145 7.68 -5.27 10.55
CA ASN A 145 8.52 -6.46 10.42
C ASN A 145 10.04 -6.18 10.51
N GLY A 146 10.43 -4.92 10.62
CA GLY A 146 11.82 -4.50 10.76
C GLY A 146 12.69 -4.66 9.53
N VAL A 147 12.10 -4.93 8.38
CA VAL A 147 12.84 -5.29 7.16
C VAL A 147 12.33 -4.51 5.96
N GLY A 148 13.21 -3.80 5.26
CA GLY A 148 12.95 -3.34 3.90
C GLY A 148 13.00 -4.51 2.92
N THR A 149 11.92 -5.30 2.84
CA THR A 149 11.90 -6.59 2.13
C THR A 149 12.15 -6.47 0.65
N GLU A 150 12.02 -5.29 0.06
CA GLU A 150 12.39 -5.04 -1.34
C GLU A 150 13.87 -5.36 -1.61
N PHE A 151 14.74 -5.05 -0.68
CA PHE A 151 16.18 -5.32 -0.79
C PHE A 151 16.53 -6.81 -0.65
N LYS A 152 15.58 -7.64 -0.24
CA LYS A 152 15.74 -9.09 -0.10
C LYS A 152 15.13 -9.88 -1.28
N ASN A 153 14.46 -9.20 -2.21
CA ASN A 153 13.91 -9.85 -3.39
C ASN A 153 15.02 -10.36 -4.30
N TYR A 154 14.81 -11.54 -4.89
CA TYR A 154 15.81 -12.26 -5.68
C TYR A 154 16.34 -11.49 -6.89
N ASP A 155 15.56 -10.55 -7.43
CA ASP A 155 15.92 -9.68 -8.55
C ASP A 155 16.63 -8.38 -8.12
N ASN A 156 16.72 -8.14 -6.81
CA ASN A 156 17.44 -6.98 -6.28
C ASN A 156 18.91 -7.31 -6.08
N ARG A 157 19.81 -6.48 -6.63
CA ARG A 157 21.25 -6.67 -6.46
C ARG A 157 21.71 -6.71 -5.01
N ALA A 158 21.02 -6.03 -4.12
CA ALA A 158 21.31 -6.04 -2.68
C ALA A 158 21.09 -7.43 -2.05
N ALA A 159 20.21 -8.24 -2.60
CA ALA A 159 19.97 -9.60 -2.10
C ALA A 159 21.20 -10.51 -2.20
N MET A 160 22.13 -10.19 -3.11
CA MET A 160 23.39 -10.94 -3.26
C MET A 160 24.32 -10.83 -2.03
N PHE A 161 24.17 -9.80 -1.24
CA PHE A 161 24.96 -9.58 -0.03
C PHE A 161 24.31 -10.15 1.23
N GLU A 162 23.16 -10.80 1.08
CA GLU A 162 22.41 -11.43 2.17
C GLU A 162 22.29 -10.54 3.43
N MET A 163 22.85 -11.01 4.57
CA MET A 163 22.79 -10.27 5.82
C MET A 163 23.82 -9.13 5.92
N ASP A 164 24.87 -9.15 5.12
CA ASP A 164 25.91 -8.13 5.14
C ASP A 164 25.40 -6.77 4.63
N ALA A 165 24.35 -6.77 3.82
CA ALA A 165 23.70 -5.54 3.36
C ALA A 165 22.83 -4.87 4.44
N ASP A 166 22.37 -5.60 5.43
CA ASP A 166 21.37 -5.13 6.40
C ASP A 166 21.77 -3.82 7.12
N PRO A 167 23.01 -3.64 7.57
CA PRO A 167 23.42 -2.39 8.23
C PRO A 167 23.36 -1.14 7.34
N PHE A 168 23.46 -1.33 6.02
CA PHE A 168 23.59 -0.24 5.05
C PHE A 168 22.27 0.13 4.38
N MET A 169 21.27 -0.74 4.44
CA MET A 169 20.04 -0.60 3.66
C MET A 169 18.80 -0.27 4.49
N ALA A 170 18.99 0.11 5.76
CA ALA A 170 17.89 0.31 6.71
C ALA A 170 16.85 -0.85 6.68
N ALA A 171 17.31 -2.04 6.21
CA ALA A 171 16.47 -3.20 6.01
C ALA A 171 16.27 -3.99 7.30
N LYS A 172 17.16 -3.83 8.26
CA LYS A 172 17.11 -4.52 9.55
C LYS A 172 17.66 -3.62 10.64
N GLY A 173 16.98 -3.61 11.76
CA GLY A 173 17.44 -2.91 12.96
C GLY A 173 17.24 -1.40 12.92
N HIS A 174 16.32 -0.87 12.09
CA HIS A 174 15.87 0.51 12.29
C HIS A 174 15.21 0.63 13.70
N ASN A 175 15.21 1.83 14.25
CA ASN A 175 14.84 2.03 15.64
C ASN A 175 13.42 1.60 15.98
N GLY A 176 12.49 1.68 15.03
CA GLY A 176 11.10 1.27 15.22
C GLY A 176 10.92 -0.23 15.43
N PHE A 177 11.80 -1.06 14.87
CA PHE A 177 11.80 -2.49 15.11
C PHE A 177 12.49 -2.89 16.42
N ARG A 178 13.57 -2.20 16.78
CA ARG A 178 14.33 -2.50 18.01
C ARG A 178 13.50 -2.41 19.27
N ASN A 179 12.47 -1.57 19.25
CA ASN A 179 11.57 -1.41 20.37
C ASN A 179 10.12 -1.38 19.86
N SER A 180 9.41 -2.49 20.03
CA SER A 180 8.00 -2.61 19.64
C SER A 180 7.07 -1.61 20.35
N GLU A 181 7.48 -1.10 21.51
CA GLU A 181 6.74 -0.08 22.25
C GLU A 181 6.90 1.34 21.69
N LEU A 182 7.85 1.56 20.76
CA LEU A 182 8.12 2.90 20.23
C LEU A 182 6.88 3.54 19.62
N VAL A 183 6.19 2.84 18.71
CA VAL A 183 5.01 3.36 18.03
C VAL A 183 3.87 3.59 19.04
N LYS A 184 3.65 2.66 19.96
CA LYS A 184 2.64 2.79 21.02
C LYS A 184 2.87 4.02 21.90
N LYS A 185 4.11 4.24 22.33
CA LYS A 185 4.47 5.42 23.11
C LYS A 185 4.37 6.71 22.31
N LEU A 186 4.74 6.66 21.03
CA LEU A 186 4.60 7.80 20.14
C LEU A 186 3.12 8.19 19.99
N CYS A 187 2.26 7.23 19.72
CA CYS A 187 0.80 7.44 19.64
C CYS A 187 0.25 8.02 20.94
N ALA A 188 0.63 7.46 22.10
CA ALA A 188 0.20 7.95 23.39
C ALA A 188 0.61 9.41 23.64
N ASN A 189 1.86 9.78 23.28
CA ASN A 189 2.37 11.14 23.44
C ASN A 189 1.69 12.14 22.51
N LEU A 190 1.21 11.70 21.37
CA LEU A 190 0.51 12.54 20.37
C LEU A 190 -1.01 12.52 20.54
N GLY A 191 -1.53 11.77 21.52
CA GLY A 191 -2.97 11.63 21.71
C GLY A 191 -3.66 10.80 20.61
N VAL A 192 -2.91 9.99 19.89
CA VAL A 192 -3.41 9.07 18.86
C VAL A 192 -3.71 7.72 19.51
N MET A 193 -4.85 7.14 19.19
CA MET A 193 -5.23 5.81 19.66
C MET A 193 -4.36 4.74 18.99
N TYR A 194 -3.90 3.76 19.79
CA TYR A 194 -3.07 2.65 19.33
C TYR A 194 -3.76 1.31 19.57
#